data_b6e8cd40f9a55bb59d9ca3b45f970618
#
_entry.id   b6e8cd40f9a55bb59d9ca3b45f970618
#
_cell.length_a   1.000
_cell.length_b   1.000
_cell.length_c   1.000
_cell.angle_alpha   90.00
_cell.angle_beta   90.00
_cell.angle_gamma   90.00
#
_symmetry.space_group_name_H-M   'P 1'
#
loop_
_entity.id
_entity.type
_entity.pdbx_description
1 polymer ?
#
loop_
_entity_poly.entity_id
_entity_poly.type
_entity_poly.pdbx_seq_one_letter_code
_entity_poly.pdbx_strand_id
1 'polypeptide(L)'
;MNKTSLNRQIEEEVKQFLTEDAKISDNYNFSQYKTSNRITLFETHTYPTGKIDSLGNYKYWYDIISPRVDSEVKNIDFDTKDITIYSPRPIDELPCIISNLKLKEYLRETGQAEEINSAIEEGSGWGNVVWKKIKGGYERVDLSNFYVINQTAETLDDTPVIERHQMTSSELRAKADVWENVEEALKECNTKTYKTDIGTTETETTVPYYEIYERNGEISVADLKEHQGTEPTKGDEDKYILAKVIGAGTKGNEAGVDIKYILYAEELTGKKMSDIYKEFHRSRYKKRWWREGIYEMLFDLQVRANQIGNQIAQGLELASKTILKSGDPLILQNVITDLQNGDIIKSEDLSQVVLRMDAFDQLIADWNRILELANDLTNSREIVQGVTPASGTPLGTSQLLNQNAGKLFDFIREKFAIPFSEIFEKFVIPELIKDLKGQEILRLTGDSDMLGRLHILLVEDWYMQNLAILPPHTNEIAVTLKEDKLKELKERPELLMKATKDLFKGFKPHISVVITGEQVNLDADLQTLMGFAQLEQDPVRRTAMIELAMKKKGIDVGSLPKSDPQQVQQQQQQQQPVKKENNEKRN
;
A
#
# COMPACT_ATOMS: atom_id res chain seq x y z
N MET A 1 18.01 5.90 39.03
CA MET A 1 19.06 5.87 38.01
C MET A 1 19.22 7.25 37.40
N ASN A 2 20.46 7.68 37.16
CA ASN A 2 20.66 8.92 36.37
C ASN A 2 20.27 8.61 34.92
N LYS A 3 19.35 9.40 34.37
CA LYS A 3 18.99 9.28 32.96
C LYS A 3 20.20 9.61 32.10
N THR A 4 20.47 8.77 31.09
CA THR A 4 21.48 9.02 30.07
C THR A 4 21.04 10.14 29.14
N SER A 5 21.94 10.69 28.34
CA SER A 5 21.62 11.69 27.31
C SER A 5 20.60 11.16 26.31
N LEU A 6 20.67 9.87 25.90
CA LEU A 6 19.74 9.24 24.98
C LEU A 6 18.29 9.18 25.52
N ASN A 7 18.09 8.93 26.82
CA ASN A 7 16.75 8.97 27.42
C ASN A 7 16.12 10.36 27.25
N ARG A 8 16.89 11.41 27.58
CA ARG A 8 16.42 12.81 27.48
C ARG A 8 16.14 13.21 26.04
N GLN A 9 17.00 12.79 25.12
CA GLN A 9 16.80 13.09 23.68
C GLN A 9 15.48 12.53 23.16
N ILE A 10 15.16 11.25 23.44
CA ILE A 10 13.89 10.66 23.02
C ILE A 10 12.71 11.38 23.69
N GLU A 11 12.82 11.70 24.99
CA GLU A 11 11.77 12.43 25.71
C GLU A 11 11.49 13.81 25.10
N GLU A 12 12.53 14.57 24.82
CA GLU A 12 12.43 15.91 24.25
C GLU A 12 11.85 15.85 22.84
N GLU A 13 12.34 14.96 21.99
CA GLU A 13 11.85 14.77 20.62
C GLU A 13 10.36 14.35 20.60
N VAL A 14 9.95 13.40 21.45
CA VAL A 14 8.53 13.01 21.57
C VAL A 14 7.68 14.15 22.11
N LYS A 15 8.15 14.86 23.14
CA LYS A 15 7.44 16.02 23.69
C LYS A 15 7.27 17.11 22.64
N GLN A 16 8.33 17.44 21.90
CA GLN A 16 8.29 18.42 20.82
C GLN A 16 7.26 18.01 19.77
N PHE A 17 7.29 16.76 19.29
CA PHE A 17 6.34 16.25 18.31
C PHE A 17 4.88 16.35 18.75
N LEU A 18 4.59 16.07 20.02
CA LEU A 18 3.22 16.08 20.56
C LEU A 18 2.69 17.49 20.85
N THR A 19 3.57 18.44 21.19
CA THR A 19 3.17 19.77 21.69
C THR A 19 3.42 20.91 20.72
N GLU A 20 4.43 20.81 19.88
CA GLU A 20 4.85 21.90 19.00
C GLU A 20 4.37 21.70 17.56
N ASP A 21 3.92 22.79 16.95
CA ASP A 21 3.56 22.83 15.54
C ASP A 21 4.79 23.28 14.74
N ALA A 22 5.12 22.60 13.66
CA ALA A 22 6.18 23.00 12.76
C ALA A 22 5.81 24.27 11.98
N LYS A 23 6.68 25.26 12.00
CA LYS A 23 6.49 26.50 11.25
C LYS A 23 6.83 26.27 9.77
N ILE A 24 5.82 26.17 8.91
CA ILE A 24 6.00 26.03 7.46
C ILE A 24 6.16 27.40 6.78
N SER A 25 5.40 28.40 7.25
CA SER A 25 5.51 29.81 6.81
C SER A 25 5.07 30.73 7.94
N ASP A 26 5.18 32.04 7.74
CA ASP A 26 4.77 33.01 8.78
C ASP A 26 3.29 32.90 9.16
N ASN A 27 2.44 32.43 8.25
CA ASN A 27 1.01 32.34 8.46
C ASN A 27 0.50 30.89 8.51
N TYR A 28 1.39 29.89 8.45
CA TYR A 28 0.98 28.49 8.41
C TYR A 28 1.88 27.62 9.26
N ASN A 29 1.29 27.04 10.30
CA ASN A 29 1.91 26.02 11.14
C ASN A 29 1.23 24.68 10.87
N PHE A 30 1.99 23.60 10.96
CA PHE A 30 1.53 22.24 10.72
C PHE A 30 1.89 21.33 11.89
N SER A 31 0.99 20.42 12.24
CA SER A 31 1.24 19.36 13.21
C SER A 31 0.81 18.03 12.62
N GLN A 32 1.76 17.12 12.44
CA GLN A 32 1.48 15.74 12.04
C GLN A 32 0.58 15.05 13.08
N TYR A 33 0.85 15.22 14.36
CA TYR A 33 0.07 14.63 15.45
C TYR A 33 -1.40 15.04 15.42
N LYS A 34 -1.67 16.34 15.27
CA LYS A 34 -3.05 16.84 15.17
C LYS A 34 -3.75 16.37 13.90
N THR A 35 -3.02 16.30 12.79
CA THR A 35 -3.56 15.85 11.50
C THR A 35 -3.88 14.36 11.53
N SER A 36 -2.98 13.49 12.01
CA SER A 36 -3.20 12.04 12.12
C SER A 36 -4.38 11.73 13.05
N ASN A 37 -4.47 12.39 14.21
CA ASN A 37 -5.63 12.25 15.10
C ASN A 37 -6.95 12.67 14.43
N ARG A 38 -6.93 13.76 13.66
CA ARG A 38 -8.12 14.22 12.93
C ARG A 38 -8.52 13.21 11.85
N ILE A 39 -7.56 12.66 11.10
CA ILE A 39 -7.82 11.60 10.12
C ILE A 39 -8.48 10.40 10.80
N THR A 40 -7.92 9.90 11.90
CA THR A 40 -8.48 8.77 12.65
C THR A 40 -9.92 9.02 13.10
N LEU A 41 -10.25 10.23 13.56
CA LEU A 41 -11.63 10.59 13.92
C LEU A 41 -12.58 10.55 12.70
N PHE A 42 -12.10 10.99 11.55
CA PHE A 42 -12.89 11.01 10.31
C PHE A 42 -13.06 9.59 9.74
N GLU A 43 -12.03 8.78 9.78
CA GLU A 43 -12.03 7.37 9.37
C GLU A 43 -12.97 6.52 10.24
N THR A 44 -13.00 6.80 11.56
CA THR A 44 -13.88 6.11 12.50
C THR A 44 -15.26 6.76 12.65
N HIS A 45 -15.57 7.77 11.85
CA HIS A 45 -16.84 8.51 11.88
C HIS A 45 -17.18 9.04 13.29
N THR A 46 -16.16 9.54 13.99
CA THR A 46 -16.29 9.92 15.40
C THR A 46 -16.24 11.46 15.54
N TYR A 47 -17.22 12.00 16.26
CA TYR A 47 -17.21 13.40 16.65
C TYR A 47 -16.35 13.63 17.89
N PRO A 48 -15.40 14.59 17.87
CA PRO A 48 -14.58 14.91 19.06
C PRO A 48 -15.40 15.32 20.28
N THR A 49 -16.59 15.89 20.04
CA THR A 49 -17.52 16.36 21.07
C THR A 49 -18.61 15.36 21.43
N GLY A 50 -18.45 14.09 21.03
CA GLY A 50 -19.45 13.03 21.24
C GLY A 50 -20.62 13.07 20.26
N LYS A 51 -21.47 12.05 20.32
CA LYS A 51 -22.59 11.80 19.38
C LYS A 51 -23.84 12.62 19.70
N ILE A 52 -23.88 13.36 20.80
CA ILE A 52 -25.03 14.17 21.22
C ILE A 52 -24.65 15.64 21.18
N ASP A 53 -25.54 16.50 20.67
CA ASP A 53 -25.35 17.95 20.66
C ASP A 53 -25.71 18.59 22.03
N SER A 54 -25.52 19.89 22.14
CA SER A 54 -25.86 20.64 23.35
C SER A 54 -27.37 20.71 23.67
N LEU A 55 -28.19 20.35 22.69
CA LEU A 55 -29.67 20.31 22.82
C LEU A 55 -30.20 18.89 23.13
N GLY A 56 -29.30 17.89 23.21
CA GLY A 56 -29.66 16.51 23.46
C GLY A 56 -30.01 15.70 22.19
N ASN A 57 -29.86 16.25 21.00
CA ASN A 57 -30.15 15.56 19.74
C ASN A 57 -28.94 14.73 19.27
N TYR A 58 -29.22 13.61 18.62
CA TYR A 58 -28.19 12.80 17.97
C TYR A 58 -27.60 13.52 16.77
N LYS A 59 -26.27 13.49 16.65
CA LYS A 59 -25.52 13.93 15.47
C LYS A 59 -25.27 12.75 14.56
N TYR A 60 -25.73 12.83 13.32
CA TYR A 60 -25.51 11.82 12.30
C TYR A 60 -24.25 12.17 11.51
N TRP A 61 -23.42 11.14 11.23
CA TRP A 61 -22.27 11.28 10.36
C TRP A 61 -22.70 11.02 8.90
N TYR A 62 -22.48 11.99 8.06
CA TYR A 62 -22.77 11.91 6.62
C TYR A 62 -21.47 11.75 5.87
N ASP A 63 -21.03 10.52 5.66
CA ASP A 63 -19.73 10.23 5.08
C ASP A 63 -19.68 10.58 3.59
N ILE A 64 -18.87 11.59 3.27
CA ILE A 64 -18.58 11.98 1.90
C ILE A 64 -17.14 11.61 1.50
N ILE A 65 -16.30 11.10 2.41
CA ILE A 65 -14.89 10.82 2.16
C ILE A 65 -14.67 9.39 1.70
N SER A 66 -15.15 8.40 2.44
CA SER A 66 -14.89 6.98 2.16
C SER A 66 -15.23 6.56 0.73
N PRO A 67 -16.36 6.99 0.11
CA PRO A 67 -16.63 6.64 -1.28
C PRO A 67 -15.58 7.15 -2.28
N ARG A 68 -14.86 8.23 -1.94
CA ARG A 68 -13.83 8.82 -2.79
C ARG A 68 -12.49 8.11 -2.60
N VAL A 69 -12.19 7.69 -1.37
CA VAL A 69 -11.05 6.80 -1.08
C VAL A 69 -11.23 5.49 -1.84
N ASP A 70 -12.41 4.85 -1.72
CA ASP A 70 -12.73 3.61 -2.43
C ASP A 70 -12.63 3.74 -3.94
N SER A 71 -13.07 4.88 -4.48
CA SER A 71 -12.97 5.16 -5.92
C SER A 71 -11.50 5.25 -6.37
N GLU A 72 -10.64 5.91 -5.59
CA GLU A 72 -9.22 6.01 -5.90
C GLU A 72 -8.54 4.64 -5.77
N VAL A 73 -8.80 3.90 -4.69
CA VAL A 73 -8.24 2.56 -4.46
C VAL A 73 -8.54 1.63 -5.63
N LYS A 74 -9.81 1.58 -6.08
CA LYS A 74 -10.22 0.74 -7.22
C LYS A 74 -9.54 1.10 -8.53
N ASN A 75 -9.15 2.36 -8.71
CA ASN A 75 -8.49 2.83 -9.92
C ASN A 75 -6.96 2.69 -9.87
N ILE A 76 -6.37 2.56 -8.66
CA ILE A 76 -4.92 2.37 -8.47
C ILE A 76 -4.55 0.89 -8.41
N ASP A 77 -5.48 0.00 -8.19
CA ASP A 77 -5.29 -1.43 -7.93
C ASP A 77 -4.10 -2.07 -8.67
N PHE A 78 -3.25 -2.78 -7.92
CA PHE A 78 -2.12 -3.55 -8.43
C PHE A 78 -2.37 -5.04 -8.23
N ASP A 79 -2.23 -5.83 -9.29
CA ASP A 79 -2.22 -7.29 -9.14
C ASP A 79 -0.78 -7.77 -8.81
N THR A 80 -0.66 -8.67 -7.85
CA THR A 80 0.61 -9.34 -7.53
C THR A 80 1.23 -10.06 -8.73
N LYS A 81 0.44 -10.38 -9.75
CA LYS A 81 0.91 -10.94 -11.03
C LYS A 81 1.77 -9.98 -11.84
N ASP A 82 1.61 -8.68 -11.60
CA ASP A 82 2.29 -7.63 -12.34
C ASP A 82 3.70 -7.35 -11.80
N ILE A 83 4.03 -7.95 -10.63
CA ILE A 83 5.35 -7.84 -10.04
C ILE A 83 6.26 -8.91 -10.63
N THR A 84 7.22 -8.49 -11.46
CA THR A 84 8.16 -9.41 -12.12
C THR A 84 9.59 -8.91 -11.99
N ILE A 85 10.51 -9.87 -11.83
CA ILE A 85 11.95 -9.63 -11.80
C ILE A 85 12.47 -9.81 -13.21
N TYR A 86 13.22 -8.81 -13.69
CA TYR A 86 13.91 -8.88 -14.97
C TYR A 86 15.35 -8.40 -14.83
N SER A 87 16.18 -8.73 -15.79
CA SER A 87 17.52 -8.14 -15.95
C SER A 87 17.75 -7.83 -17.43
N PRO A 88 18.38 -6.70 -17.75
CA PRO A 88 18.76 -6.37 -19.12
C PRO A 88 19.91 -7.25 -19.62
N ARG A 89 20.57 -8.02 -18.76
CA ARG A 89 21.70 -8.87 -19.12
C ARG A 89 21.22 -10.28 -19.49
N PRO A 90 21.53 -10.79 -20.69
CA PRO A 90 21.09 -12.13 -21.11
C PRO A 90 21.54 -13.26 -20.18
N ILE A 91 22.71 -13.11 -19.51
CA ILE A 91 23.25 -14.10 -18.59
C ILE A 91 22.38 -14.26 -17.32
N ASP A 92 21.57 -13.26 -16.99
CA ASP A 92 20.71 -13.26 -15.82
C ASP A 92 19.32 -13.87 -16.09
N GLU A 93 19.04 -14.33 -17.31
CA GLU A 93 17.71 -14.85 -17.68
C GLU A 93 17.28 -15.99 -16.73
N LEU A 94 18.17 -16.94 -16.48
CA LEU A 94 17.88 -18.05 -15.60
C LEU A 94 17.72 -17.65 -14.13
N PRO A 95 18.63 -16.85 -13.53
CA PRO A 95 18.40 -16.27 -12.22
C PRO A 95 17.08 -15.51 -12.11
N CYS A 96 16.66 -14.77 -13.14
CA CYS A 96 15.36 -14.08 -13.17
C CYS A 96 14.18 -15.07 -13.13
N ILE A 97 14.22 -16.14 -13.91
CA ILE A 97 13.16 -17.15 -13.92
C ILE A 97 13.01 -17.80 -12.53
N ILE A 98 14.12 -18.22 -11.93
CA ILE A 98 14.12 -18.87 -10.61
C ILE A 98 13.64 -17.87 -9.53
N SER A 99 14.15 -16.64 -9.57
CA SER A 99 13.74 -15.60 -8.62
C SER A 99 12.24 -15.25 -8.76
N ASN A 100 11.70 -15.24 -9.98
CA ASN A 100 10.26 -15.03 -10.20
C ASN A 100 9.40 -16.18 -9.64
N LEU A 101 9.86 -17.42 -9.73
CA LEU A 101 9.15 -18.55 -9.10
C LEU A 101 9.13 -18.41 -7.58
N LYS A 102 10.29 -18.07 -6.98
CA LYS A 102 10.39 -17.84 -5.54
C LYS A 102 9.60 -16.62 -5.09
N LEU A 103 9.60 -15.55 -5.87
CA LEU A 103 8.80 -14.37 -5.60
C LEU A 103 7.31 -14.68 -5.58
N LYS A 104 6.80 -15.46 -6.53
CA LYS A 104 5.39 -15.87 -6.55
C LYS A 104 5.02 -16.74 -5.33
N GLU A 105 5.91 -17.61 -4.89
CA GLU A 105 5.73 -18.38 -3.66
C GLU A 105 5.66 -17.43 -2.45
N TYR A 106 6.61 -16.52 -2.31
CA TYR A 106 6.65 -15.50 -1.26
C TYR A 106 5.39 -14.65 -1.22
N LEU A 107 4.98 -14.07 -2.37
CA LEU A 107 3.79 -13.22 -2.46
C LEU A 107 2.52 -13.93 -1.99
N ARG A 108 2.41 -15.24 -2.29
CA ARG A 108 1.27 -16.05 -1.87
C ARG A 108 1.33 -16.42 -0.38
N GLU A 109 2.51 -16.85 0.12
CA GLU A 109 2.67 -17.32 1.50
C GLU A 109 2.57 -16.21 2.53
N THR A 110 3.01 -15.00 2.17
CA THR A 110 3.00 -13.82 3.06
C THR A 110 1.75 -12.96 2.93
N GLY A 111 0.79 -13.32 2.07
CA GLY A 111 -0.44 -12.54 1.91
C GLY A 111 -0.23 -11.13 1.35
N GLN A 112 0.79 -10.96 0.49
CA GLN A 112 1.20 -9.64 -0.01
C GLN A 112 0.11 -8.90 -0.79
N ALA A 113 -0.85 -9.60 -1.37
CA ALA A 113 -1.98 -8.95 -2.05
C ALA A 113 -2.80 -8.08 -1.09
N GLU A 114 -3.06 -8.58 0.12
CA GLU A 114 -3.80 -7.84 1.15
C GLU A 114 -2.97 -6.64 1.67
N GLU A 115 -1.67 -6.83 1.86
CA GLU A 115 -0.76 -5.75 2.28
C GLU A 115 -0.69 -4.63 1.23
N ILE A 116 -0.61 -4.98 -0.06
CA ILE A 116 -0.62 -4.01 -1.15
C ILE A 116 -1.92 -3.20 -1.16
N ASN A 117 -3.08 -3.87 -1.06
CA ASN A 117 -4.37 -3.21 -1.04
C ASN A 117 -4.51 -2.28 0.15
N SER A 118 -4.10 -2.72 1.34
CA SER A 118 -4.11 -1.90 2.54
C SER A 118 -3.16 -0.69 2.44
N ALA A 119 -2.00 -0.86 1.79
CA ALA A 119 -1.08 0.24 1.56
C ALA A 119 -1.63 1.26 0.55
N ILE A 120 -2.35 0.82 -0.49
CA ILE A 120 -3.03 1.71 -1.44
C ILE A 120 -4.13 2.49 -0.73
N GLU A 121 -4.92 1.84 0.11
CA GLU A 121 -5.98 2.47 0.90
C GLU A 121 -5.41 3.54 1.84
N GLU A 122 -4.37 3.22 2.60
CA GLU A 122 -3.67 4.17 3.47
C GLU A 122 -3.05 5.31 2.66
N GLY A 123 -2.37 5.01 1.56
CA GLY A 123 -1.77 6.02 0.66
C GLY A 123 -2.80 6.97 0.06
N SER A 124 -3.97 6.48 -0.32
CA SER A 124 -5.08 7.30 -0.83
C SER A 124 -5.71 8.14 0.27
N GLY A 125 -6.06 7.52 1.40
CA GLY A 125 -6.73 8.19 2.50
C GLY A 125 -5.84 9.14 3.27
N TRP A 126 -4.70 8.66 3.78
CA TRP A 126 -3.76 9.40 4.62
C TRP A 126 -2.76 10.24 3.83
N GLY A 127 -2.51 9.85 2.57
CA GLY A 127 -1.59 10.56 1.68
C GLY A 127 -0.13 10.13 1.77
N ASN A 128 0.19 9.25 2.71
CA ASN A 128 1.54 8.74 2.94
C ASN A 128 1.46 7.26 3.29
N VAL A 129 2.51 6.51 2.97
CA VAL A 129 2.74 5.14 3.45
C VAL A 129 4.22 4.99 3.75
N VAL A 130 4.54 4.34 4.84
CA VAL A 130 5.91 4.03 5.23
C VAL A 130 6.05 2.53 5.42
N TRP A 131 7.08 1.95 4.81
CA TRP A 131 7.46 0.57 5.00
C TRP A 131 8.82 0.48 5.64
N LYS A 132 8.96 -0.43 6.59
CA LYS A 132 10.19 -0.70 7.33
C LYS A 132 10.74 -2.06 6.93
N LYS A 133 12.05 -2.12 6.76
CA LYS A 133 12.76 -3.38 6.55
C LYS A 133 12.78 -4.23 7.81
N ILE A 134 12.31 -5.46 7.70
CA ILE A 134 12.39 -6.48 8.75
C ILE A 134 13.16 -7.69 8.24
N LYS A 135 13.45 -8.63 9.14
CA LYS A 135 14.04 -9.92 8.75
C LYS A 135 13.03 -10.72 7.92
N GLY A 136 13.40 -11.05 6.69
CA GLY A 136 12.55 -11.82 5.77
C GLY A 136 11.66 -10.99 4.86
N GLY A 137 11.74 -9.65 4.90
CA GLY A 137 10.96 -8.79 4.02
C GLY A 137 10.77 -7.37 4.55
N TYR A 138 9.54 -6.93 4.61
CA TYR A 138 9.16 -5.60 5.09
C TYR A 138 7.83 -5.65 5.84
N GLU A 139 7.56 -4.62 6.61
CA GLU A 139 6.27 -4.36 7.26
C GLU A 139 5.85 -2.91 7.03
N ARG A 140 4.56 -2.65 7.00
CA ARG A 140 4.01 -1.31 6.94
C ARG A 140 3.97 -0.71 8.34
N VAL A 141 4.40 0.53 8.46
CA VAL A 141 4.44 1.26 9.72
C VAL A 141 3.13 2.00 9.93
N ASP A 142 2.53 1.86 11.10
CA ASP A 142 1.34 2.62 11.48
C ASP A 142 1.68 4.11 11.62
N LEU A 143 1.15 4.94 10.74
CA LEU A 143 1.40 6.39 10.72
C LEU A 143 0.90 7.12 11.96
N SER A 144 -0.07 6.57 12.69
CA SER A 144 -0.55 7.14 13.96
C SER A 144 0.52 7.06 15.06
N ASN A 145 1.42 6.09 14.96
CA ASN A 145 2.50 5.82 15.89
C ASN A 145 3.90 6.11 15.32
N PHE A 146 3.97 6.77 14.17
CA PHE A 146 5.20 7.13 13.48
C PHE A 146 5.45 8.64 13.55
N TYR A 147 6.46 9.06 14.30
CA TYR A 147 6.75 10.44 14.62
C TYR A 147 7.94 10.94 13.80
N VAL A 148 7.69 11.84 12.87
CA VAL A 148 8.74 12.51 12.08
C VAL A 148 9.14 13.79 12.82
N ILE A 149 10.34 13.81 13.37
CA ILE A 149 10.76 14.87 14.30
C ILE A 149 10.91 16.20 13.57
N ASN A 150 11.62 16.22 12.45
CA ASN A 150 11.65 17.39 11.60
C ASN A 150 10.53 17.33 10.56
N GLN A 151 9.36 17.84 10.91
CA GLN A 151 8.17 17.80 10.06
C GLN A 151 8.32 18.62 8.76
N THR A 152 9.37 19.47 8.63
CA THR A 152 9.66 20.24 7.42
C THR A 152 10.62 19.52 6.46
N ALA A 153 11.13 18.35 6.82
CA ALA A 153 11.98 17.53 5.96
C ALA A 153 11.29 17.19 4.64
N GLU A 154 12.06 16.95 3.60
CA GLU A 154 11.53 16.48 2.32
C GLU A 154 11.41 14.95 2.29
N THR A 155 12.40 14.27 2.83
CA THR A 155 12.53 12.82 2.91
C THR A 155 12.89 12.36 4.32
N LEU A 156 12.76 11.06 4.59
CA LEU A 156 13.18 10.47 5.87
C LEU A 156 14.69 10.47 6.05
N ASP A 157 15.49 10.65 4.98
CA ASP A 157 16.95 10.78 5.11
C ASP A 157 17.37 12.08 5.82
N ASP A 158 16.47 13.08 5.88
CA ASP A 158 16.75 14.42 6.42
C ASP A 158 16.23 14.61 7.87
N THR A 159 15.73 13.55 8.50
CA THR A 159 15.08 13.65 9.81
C THR A 159 15.21 12.37 10.61
N PRO A 160 15.40 12.46 11.95
CA PRO A 160 15.17 11.31 12.81
C PRO A 160 13.68 10.98 12.90
N VAL A 161 13.38 9.72 13.12
CA VAL A 161 12.02 9.21 13.30
C VAL A 161 11.91 8.40 14.58
N ILE A 162 10.73 8.40 15.19
CA ILE A 162 10.43 7.58 16.36
C ILE A 162 9.16 6.78 16.07
N GLU A 163 9.25 5.45 16.20
CA GLU A 163 8.11 4.55 16.20
C GLU A 163 7.69 4.21 17.63
N ARG A 164 6.43 4.37 17.93
CA ARG A 164 5.84 3.97 19.20
C ARG A 164 5.20 2.61 19.07
N HIS A 165 5.69 1.65 19.84
CA HIS A 165 5.14 0.30 19.90
C HIS A 165 4.45 0.03 21.24
N GLN A 166 3.42 -0.81 21.22
CA GLN A 166 2.77 -1.33 22.42
C GLN A 166 3.05 -2.83 22.48
N MET A 167 3.90 -3.23 23.41
CA MET A 167 4.34 -4.62 23.54
C MET A 167 3.78 -5.25 24.81
N THR A 168 3.46 -6.54 24.74
CA THR A 168 3.11 -7.35 25.90
C THR A 168 4.36 -7.77 26.67
N SER A 169 4.18 -8.23 27.91
CA SER A 169 5.30 -8.75 28.72
C SER A 169 5.97 -9.98 28.08
N SER A 170 5.22 -10.79 27.36
CA SER A 170 5.76 -11.97 26.65
C SER A 170 6.64 -11.58 25.47
N GLU A 171 6.24 -10.57 24.69
CA GLU A 171 7.02 -10.04 23.57
C GLU A 171 8.32 -9.39 24.03
N LEU A 172 8.28 -8.62 25.12
CA LEU A 172 9.48 -8.05 25.71
C LEU A 172 10.46 -9.11 26.20
N ARG A 173 9.98 -10.15 26.91
CA ARG A 173 10.82 -11.27 27.35
C ARG A 173 11.42 -12.06 26.19
N ALA A 174 10.70 -12.21 25.10
CA ALA A 174 11.24 -12.84 23.88
C ALA A 174 12.41 -12.07 23.25
N LYS A 175 12.58 -10.79 23.61
CA LYS A 175 13.71 -9.95 23.18
C LYS A 175 14.86 -9.88 24.19
N ALA A 176 14.68 -10.46 25.40
CA ALA A 176 15.65 -10.35 26.50
C ALA A 176 17.04 -10.91 26.18
N ASP A 177 17.17 -11.79 25.18
CA ASP A 177 18.48 -12.30 24.72
C ASP A 177 19.30 -11.22 23.99
N VAL A 178 18.66 -10.17 23.46
CA VAL A 178 19.27 -9.10 22.66
C VAL A 178 19.13 -7.74 23.32
N TRP A 179 18.06 -7.51 24.07
CA TRP A 179 17.75 -6.24 24.72
C TRP A 179 18.20 -6.25 26.19
N GLU A 180 18.74 -5.13 26.61
CA GLU A 180 19.18 -4.90 28.00
C GLU A 180 18.03 -4.39 28.86
N ASN A 181 18.15 -4.48 30.18
CA ASN A 181 17.20 -3.88 31.17
C ASN A 181 15.72 -4.31 31.01
N VAL A 182 15.45 -5.44 30.37
CA VAL A 182 14.07 -5.88 30.07
C VAL A 182 13.28 -6.17 31.37
N GLU A 183 13.90 -6.85 32.35
CA GLU A 183 13.22 -7.19 33.63
C GLU A 183 12.96 -5.97 34.49
N GLU A 184 13.84 -4.95 34.46
CA GLU A 184 13.65 -3.67 35.13
C GLU A 184 12.51 -2.88 34.46
N ALA A 185 12.48 -2.85 33.12
CA ALA A 185 11.41 -2.23 32.35
C ALA A 185 10.05 -2.88 32.64
N LEU A 186 10.00 -4.22 32.73
CA LEU A 186 8.78 -4.95 33.10
C LEU A 186 8.25 -4.60 34.49
N LYS A 187 9.12 -4.27 35.45
CA LYS A 187 8.73 -3.88 36.81
C LYS A 187 8.24 -2.44 36.90
N GLU A 188 8.88 -1.51 36.17
CA GLU A 188 8.70 -0.08 36.39
C GLU A 188 7.94 0.65 35.25
N CYS A 189 7.83 0.05 34.06
CA CYS A 189 7.20 0.68 32.91
C CYS A 189 5.78 0.18 32.60
N ASN A 190 5.14 -0.51 33.53
CA ASN A 190 3.75 -0.96 33.37
C ASN A 190 2.78 0.23 33.50
N THR A 191 2.08 0.60 32.41
CA THR A 191 1.44 1.92 32.33
C THR A 191 -0.01 1.99 31.95
N LYS A 192 -0.72 0.92 31.63
CA LYS A 192 -2.11 1.11 31.17
C LYS A 192 -3.15 0.33 31.95
N THR A 193 -4.00 1.12 32.60
CA THR A 193 -5.33 0.73 33.04
C THR A 193 -6.32 1.17 31.96
N TYR A 194 -6.92 0.24 31.23
CA TYR A 194 -8.04 0.55 30.35
C TYR A 194 -9.33 0.51 31.14
N LYS A 195 -10.08 1.63 31.13
CA LYS A 195 -11.45 1.65 31.61
C LYS A 195 -12.35 1.25 30.45
N THR A 196 -13.00 0.11 30.58
CA THR A 196 -14.01 -0.32 29.63
C THR A 196 -15.38 -0.06 30.24
N ASP A 197 -16.14 0.89 29.70
CA ASP A 197 -17.54 1.08 30.04
C ASP A 197 -18.38 -0.01 29.37
N ILE A 198 -18.60 -1.10 30.07
CA ILE A 198 -19.59 -2.11 29.69
C ILE A 198 -20.79 -1.96 30.62
N GLY A 199 -21.75 -1.14 30.22
CA GLY A 199 -22.96 -0.88 30.99
C GLY A 199 -22.73 0.07 32.17
N THR A 200 -23.56 -0.04 33.22
CA THR A 200 -23.53 0.82 34.42
C THR A 200 -22.40 0.50 35.40
N THR A 201 -21.52 -0.44 35.09
CA THR A 201 -20.42 -0.85 35.99
C THR A 201 -19.10 -0.56 35.29
N GLU A 202 -18.31 0.38 35.79
CA GLU A 202 -16.94 0.59 35.38
C GLU A 202 -16.09 -0.62 35.80
N THR A 203 -15.64 -1.41 34.84
CA THR A 203 -14.69 -2.49 35.11
C THR A 203 -13.31 -2.04 34.71
N GLU A 204 -12.43 -1.83 35.65
CA GLU A 204 -11.01 -1.60 35.39
C GLU A 204 -10.37 -2.94 34.99
N THR A 205 -10.04 -3.09 33.74
CA THR A 205 -9.23 -4.23 33.28
C THR A 205 -7.81 -3.74 33.02
N THR A 206 -6.88 -4.17 33.86
CA THR A 206 -5.45 -3.86 33.66
C THR A 206 -4.88 -4.83 32.62
N VAL A 207 -4.71 -4.37 31.40
CA VAL A 207 -3.92 -5.11 30.40
C VAL A 207 -2.53 -4.49 30.43
N PRO A 208 -1.50 -5.25 30.83
CA PRO A 208 -0.14 -4.73 30.91
C PRO A 208 0.46 -4.62 29.52
N TYR A 209 0.29 -3.47 28.90
CA TYR A 209 1.06 -3.08 27.72
C TYR A 209 2.17 -2.14 28.15
N TYR A 210 3.33 -2.31 27.51
CA TYR A 210 4.51 -1.50 27.71
C TYR A 210 4.69 -0.60 26.49
N GLU A 211 4.94 0.67 26.72
CA GLU A 211 5.22 1.64 25.66
C GLU A 211 6.71 1.62 25.36
N ILE A 212 7.01 1.24 24.13
CA ILE A 212 8.38 1.15 23.61
C ILE A 212 8.52 2.17 22.48
N TYR A 213 9.60 2.94 22.54
CA TYR A 213 9.92 3.96 21.57
C TYR A 213 11.19 3.55 20.83
N GLU A 214 11.06 3.26 19.55
CA GLU A 214 12.17 2.94 18.66
C GLU A 214 12.55 4.19 17.89
N ARG A 215 13.69 4.76 18.19
CA ARG A 215 14.25 5.91 17.49
C ARG A 215 15.28 5.46 16.47
N ASN A 216 15.13 5.89 15.22
CA ASN A 216 16.09 5.74 14.15
C ASN A 216 16.50 7.14 13.66
N GLY A 217 17.79 7.44 13.62
CA GLY A 217 18.28 8.74 13.20
C GLY A 217 19.69 9.01 13.69
N GLU A 218 20.19 10.19 13.36
CA GLU A 218 21.52 10.62 13.78
C GLU A 218 21.58 10.86 15.30
N ILE A 219 22.64 10.36 15.93
CA ILE A 219 22.99 10.62 17.33
C ILE A 219 24.48 10.96 17.43
N SER A 220 24.86 11.64 18.50
CA SER A 220 26.26 11.88 18.80
C SER A 220 26.99 10.57 19.16
N VAL A 221 28.21 10.42 18.70
CA VAL A 221 29.07 9.28 19.09
C VAL A 221 29.32 9.27 20.60
N ALA A 222 29.36 10.44 21.22
CA ALA A 222 29.53 10.57 22.67
C ALA A 222 28.37 9.95 23.44
N ASP A 223 27.11 10.20 23.01
CA ASP A 223 25.91 9.67 23.65
C ASP A 223 25.81 8.14 23.55
N LEU A 224 26.21 7.59 22.39
CA LEU A 224 26.26 6.15 22.22
C LEU A 224 27.30 5.50 23.12
N LYS A 225 28.51 6.11 23.22
CA LYS A 225 29.58 5.63 24.10
C LYS A 225 29.19 5.72 25.58
N GLU A 226 28.54 6.82 26.01
CA GLU A 226 28.02 6.97 27.36
C GLU A 226 27.10 5.80 27.72
N HIS A 227 26.17 5.44 26.81
CA HIS A 227 25.30 4.30 27.02
C HIS A 227 26.04 2.96 27.10
N GLN A 228 27.06 2.76 26.27
CA GLN A 228 27.89 1.56 26.25
C GLN A 228 28.90 1.50 27.41
N GLY A 229 28.90 2.47 28.33
CA GLY A 229 29.83 2.54 29.46
C GLY A 229 31.29 2.83 29.07
N THR A 230 31.52 3.39 27.88
CA THR A 230 32.82 3.77 27.37
C THR A 230 32.98 5.29 27.51
N GLU A 231 34.11 5.76 28.04
CA GLU A 231 34.35 7.21 28.18
C GLU A 231 34.44 7.88 26.79
N PRO A 232 33.65 8.95 26.54
CA PRO A 232 33.72 9.72 25.30
C PRO A 232 35.09 10.37 25.17
N THR A 233 35.65 10.38 23.96
CA THR A 233 36.89 11.08 23.65
C THR A 233 36.61 12.48 23.14
N LYS A 234 37.55 13.40 23.32
CA LYS A 234 37.45 14.79 22.85
C LYS A 234 37.20 14.82 21.32
N GLY A 235 36.04 15.34 20.91
CA GLY A 235 35.62 15.40 19.51
C GLY A 235 34.56 14.34 19.11
N ASP A 236 34.15 13.48 20.03
CA ASP A 236 33.03 12.53 19.78
C ASP A 236 31.67 13.23 19.85
N GLU A 237 31.59 14.36 20.56
CA GLU A 237 30.39 15.21 20.64
C GLU A 237 30.01 15.83 19.28
N ASP A 238 31.04 16.13 18.46
CA ASP A 238 30.86 16.76 17.14
C ASP A 238 30.66 15.73 16.01
N LYS A 239 30.73 14.43 16.30
CA LYS A 239 30.53 13.36 15.33
C LYS A 239 29.17 12.75 15.48
N TYR A 240 28.41 12.73 14.38
CA TYR A 240 27.09 12.13 14.31
C TYR A 240 27.14 10.85 13.51
N ILE A 241 26.42 9.86 13.97
CA ILE A 241 26.27 8.54 13.35
C ILE A 241 24.79 8.17 13.30
N LEU A 242 24.39 7.43 12.27
CA LEU A 242 23.07 6.86 12.22
C LEU A 242 22.97 5.69 13.20
N ALA A 243 22.02 5.75 14.12
CA ALA A 243 21.83 4.70 15.11
C ALA A 243 20.34 4.39 15.32
N LYS A 244 20.13 3.18 15.80
CA LYS A 244 18.85 2.69 16.30
C LYS A 244 18.90 2.63 17.81
N VAL A 245 17.97 3.31 18.47
CA VAL A 245 17.86 3.34 19.93
C VAL A 245 16.43 2.93 20.32
N ILE A 246 16.31 2.00 21.26
CA ILE A 246 15.02 1.53 21.75
C ILE A 246 14.92 1.84 23.24
N GLY A 247 13.91 2.61 23.62
CA GLY A 247 13.65 2.99 24.99
C GLY A 247 12.29 2.50 25.48
N ALA A 248 12.24 2.08 26.75
CA ALA A 248 11.00 1.78 27.46
C ALA A 248 10.59 2.96 28.31
N GLY A 249 9.35 3.40 28.16
CA GLY A 249 8.84 4.57 28.85
C GLY A 249 7.46 4.38 29.48
N THR A 250 7.08 5.41 30.23
CA THR A 250 5.74 5.56 30.79
C THR A 250 5.17 6.89 30.33
N LYS A 251 3.85 7.03 30.41
CA LYS A 251 3.20 8.31 30.17
C LYS A 251 3.71 9.31 31.21
N GLY A 252 4.37 10.36 30.74
CA GLY A 252 4.89 11.43 31.58
C GLY A 252 3.79 12.39 32.05
N ASN A 253 4.16 13.30 32.94
CA ASN A 253 3.34 14.44 33.27
C ASN A 253 3.35 15.42 32.10
N GLU A 254 2.21 16.06 31.78
CA GLU A 254 2.09 17.06 30.71
C GLU A 254 2.41 16.52 29.29
N ALA A 255 1.52 15.87 28.62
CA ALA A 255 1.62 15.48 27.19
C ALA A 255 3.00 14.96 26.72
N GLY A 256 3.83 14.45 27.63
CA GLY A 256 5.17 13.93 27.37
C GLY A 256 5.29 12.46 27.75
N VAL A 257 6.49 11.94 27.53
CA VAL A 257 6.90 10.57 27.85
C VAL A 257 8.05 10.62 28.86
N ASP A 258 8.11 9.67 29.76
CA ASP A 258 9.21 9.47 30.70
C ASP A 258 9.93 8.16 30.30
N ILE A 259 11.04 8.26 29.57
CA ILE A 259 11.85 7.12 29.15
C ILE A 259 12.75 6.71 30.31
N LYS A 260 12.42 5.58 30.93
CA LYS A 260 13.15 5.08 32.09
C LYS A 260 14.37 4.27 31.73
N TYR A 261 14.27 3.42 30.74
CA TYR A 261 15.32 2.48 30.36
C TYR A 261 15.56 2.52 28.87
N ILE A 262 16.85 2.56 28.48
CA ILE A 262 17.26 2.19 27.12
C ILE A 262 17.43 0.67 27.12
N LEU A 263 16.73 0.03 26.18
CA LEU A 263 16.72 -1.42 26.00
C LEU A 263 17.72 -1.88 24.96
N TYR A 264 18.01 -1.02 24.01
CA TYR A 264 18.89 -1.36 22.88
C TYR A 264 19.46 -0.10 22.24
N ALA A 265 20.72 -0.10 21.87
CA ALA A 265 21.33 0.94 21.07
C ALA A 265 22.41 0.35 20.15
N GLU A 266 22.28 0.58 18.85
CA GLU A 266 23.18 0.05 17.82
C GLU A 266 23.50 1.13 16.78
N GLU A 267 24.78 1.20 16.37
CA GLU A 267 25.20 1.98 15.22
C GLU A 267 24.80 1.28 13.91
N LEU A 268 24.18 2.00 13.00
CA LEU A 268 23.79 1.51 11.69
C LEU A 268 24.85 1.87 10.63
N THR A 269 26.04 1.30 10.77
CA THR A 269 27.21 1.62 9.94
C THR A 269 26.93 1.50 8.44
N GLY A 270 27.21 2.57 7.69
CA GLY A 270 27.10 2.59 6.23
C GLY A 270 25.68 2.52 5.67
N LYS A 271 24.65 2.70 6.51
CA LYS A 271 23.24 2.76 6.11
C LYS A 271 22.75 4.20 6.07
N LYS A 272 21.69 4.42 5.29
CA LYS A 272 20.86 5.62 5.30
C LYS A 272 19.48 5.26 5.83
N MET A 273 18.69 6.26 6.20
CA MET A 273 17.29 6.01 6.58
C MET A 273 16.51 5.34 5.46
N SER A 274 16.78 5.67 4.20
CA SER A 274 16.21 5.04 3.00
C SER A 274 16.59 3.55 2.80
N ASP A 275 17.56 3.01 3.54
CA ASP A 275 17.88 1.58 3.59
C ASP A 275 17.08 0.82 4.66
N ILE A 276 16.47 1.56 5.58
CA ILE A 276 15.63 1.04 6.67
C ILE A 276 14.16 1.23 6.35
N TYR A 277 13.80 2.42 5.86
CA TYR A 277 12.45 2.81 5.52
C TYR A 277 12.31 3.12 4.04
N LYS A 278 11.12 2.86 3.50
CA LYS A 278 10.68 3.36 2.20
C LYS A 278 9.39 4.12 2.39
N GLU A 279 9.24 5.20 1.65
CA GLU A 279 8.11 6.10 1.79
C GLU A 279 7.41 6.33 0.44
N PHE A 280 6.09 6.39 0.51
CA PHE A 280 5.23 6.83 -0.58
C PHE A 280 4.52 8.12 -0.17
N HIS A 281 4.40 9.02 -1.12
CA HIS A 281 3.69 10.27 -0.95
C HIS A 281 2.73 10.51 -2.12
N ARG A 282 1.45 10.61 -1.82
CA ARG A 282 0.40 10.84 -2.82
C ARG A 282 0.52 12.22 -3.47
N SER A 283 0.58 13.26 -2.67
CA SER A 283 0.53 14.65 -3.12
C SER A 283 1.91 15.27 -3.35
N ARG A 284 1.92 16.56 -3.72
CA ARG A 284 3.14 17.34 -3.93
C ARG A 284 3.76 17.74 -2.60
N TYR A 285 5.07 17.96 -2.60
CA TYR A 285 5.77 18.60 -1.50
C TYR A 285 5.30 20.02 -1.25
N LYS A 286 4.82 20.29 -0.02
CA LYS A 286 4.36 21.58 0.45
C LYS A 286 5.22 22.10 1.62
N LYS A 287 6.54 21.88 1.57
CA LYS A 287 7.51 22.19 2.63
C LYS A 287 7.20 21.48 3.96
N ARG A 288 6.63 20.29 3.88
CA ARG A 288 6.36 19.40 5.02
C ARG A 288 6.49 17.95 4.56
N TRP A 289 7.02 17.09 5.40
CA TRP A 289 7.15 15.66 5.10
C TRP A 289 5.79 15.02 4.84
N TRP A 290 4.81 15.27 5.70
CA TRP A 290 3.45 14.77 5.54
C TRP A 290 2.78 15.37 4.31
N ARG A 291 2.33 14.51 3.40
CA ARG A 291 1.58 14.93 2.21
C ARG A 291 0.09 14.74 2.42
N GLU A 292 -0.70 15.52 1.71
CA GLU A 292 -2.16 15.46 1.81
C GLU A 292 -2.72 14.19 1.19
N GLY A 293 -3.53 13.46 1.96
CA GLY A 293 -4.44 12.43 1.49
C GLY A 293 -5.85 12.96 1.27
N ILE A 294 -6.75 12.08 0.87
CA ILE A 294 -8.16 12.45 0.62
C ILE A 294 -8.84 12.92 1.89
N TYR A 295 -8.54 12.31 3.06
CA TYR A 295 -9.10 12.76 4.34
C TYR A 295 -8.78 14.22 4.60
N GLU A 296 -7.51 14.61 4.52
CA GLU A 296 -7.08 15.98 4.78
C GLU A 296 -7.65 16.98 3.76
N MET A 297 -7.69 16.60 2.47
CA MET A 297 -8.25 17.44 1.41
C MET A 297 -9.73 17.76 1.62
N LEU A 298 -10.48 16.85 2.22
CA LEU A 298 -11.92 16.96 2.37
C LEU A 298 -12.38 17.31 3.80
N PHE A 299 -11.47 17.56 4.75
CA PHE A 299 -11.81 17.84 6.14
C PHE A 299 -12.91 18.89 6.30
N ASP A 300 -12.75 20.04 5.65
CA ASP A 300 -13.70 21.15 5.81
C ASP A 300 -15.03 20.87 5.11
N LEU A 301 -14.98 20.20 3.97
CA LEU A 301 -16.19 19.78 3.27
C LEU A 301 -16.97 18.72 4.07
N GLN A 302 -16.29 17.77 4.70
CA GLN A 302 -16.91 16.77 5.57
C GLN A 302 -17.58 17.42 6.80
N VAL A 303 -16.89 18.37 7.44
CA VAL A 303 -17.48 19.13 8.56
C VAL A 303 -18.73 19.86 8.11
N ARG A 304 -18.67 20.52 6.94
CA ARG A 304 -19.83 21.26 6.39
C ARG A 304 -20.97 20.31 5.99
N ALA A 305 -20.66 19.18 5.37
CA ALA A 305 -21.65 18.15 5.05
C ALA A 305 -22.39 17.65 6.31
N ASN A 306 -21.65 17.32 7.36
CA ASN A 306 -22.22 16.93 8.64
C ASN A 306 -23.11 18.03 9.24
N GLN A 307 -22.72 19.30 9.16
CA GLN A 307 -23.53 20.43 9.64
C GLN A 307 -24.84 20.53 8.88
N ILE A 308 -24.81 20.53 7.54
CA ILE A 308 -26.00 20.66 6.70
C ILE A 308 -26.91 19.46 6.88
N GLY A 309 -26.37 18.24 6.85
CA GLY A 309 -27.16 17.02 7.01
C GLY A 309 -27.89 16.99 8.36
N ASN A 310 -27.22 17.36 9.45
CA ASN A 310 -27.85 17.44 10.77
C ASN A 310 -28.87 18.59 10.86
N GLN A 311 -28.62 19.74 10.21
CA GLN A 311 -29.60 20.84 10.13
C GLN A 311 -30.85 20.43 9.35
N ILE A 312 -30.72 19.70 8.24
CA ILE A 312 -31.83 19.15 7.49
C ILE A 312 -32.60 18.14 8.36
N ALA A 313 -31.92 17.21 9.02
CA ALA A 313 -32.57 16.20 9.88
C ALA A 313 -33.35 16.86 11.04
N GLN A 314 -32.74 17.78 11.75
CA GLN A 314 -33.39 18.53 12.84
C GLN A 314 -34.55 19.40 12.34
N GLY A 315 -34.39 20.05 11.21
CA GLY A 315 -35.46 20.87 10.60
C GLY A 315 -36.64 20.03 10.16
N LEU A 316 -36.40 18.84 9.56
CA LEU A 316 -37.45 17.91 9.19
C LEU A 316 -38.19 17.34 10.43
N GLU A 317 -37.42 17.02 11.48
CA GLU A 317 -38.02 16.60 12.75
C GLU A 317 -38.93 17.69 13.33
N LEU A 318 -38.44 18.95 13.35
CA LEU A 318 -39.24 20.07 13.83
C LEU A 318 -40.47 20.31 12.91
N ALA A 319 -40.30 20.23 11.59
CA ALA A 319 -41.40 20.39 10.63
C ALA A 319 -42.46 19.29 10.72
N SER A 320 -42.07 18.09 11.15
CA SER A 320 -43.00 16.97 11.38
C SER A 320 -43.84 17.16 12.64
N LYS A 321 -43.42 18.02 13.58
CA LYS A 321 -44.15 18.32 14.80
C LYS A 321 -45.22 19.37 14.53
N THR A 322 -46.45 19.11 14.99
CA THR A 322 -47.50 20.11 14.97
C THR A 322 -47.27 21.10 16.11
N ILE A 323 -46.76 22.29 15.75
CA ILE A 323 -46.56 23.37 16.73
C ILE A 323 -47.78 24.26 16.71
N LEU A 324 -48.47 24.32 17.83
CA LEU A 324 -49.64 25.16 18.02
C LEU A 324 -49.28 26.44 18.78
N LYS A 325 -49.81 27.57 18.37
CA LYS A 325 -49.72 28.87 19.04
C LYS A 325 -51.07 29.26 19.53
N SER A 326 -51.21 29.65 20.80
CA SER A 326 -52.41 30.26 21.35
C SER A 326 -52.00 31.44 22.20
N GLY A 327 -52.83 32.50 22.17
CA GLY A 327 -52.77 33.65 23.06
C GLY A 327 -53.66 33.49 24.29
N ASP A 328 -54.39 32.36 24.41
CA ASP A 328 -55.31 32.10 25.50
C ASP A 328 -54.54 31.66 26.76
N PRO A 329 -54.60 32.46 27.85
CA PRO A 329 -53.91 32.11 29.09
C PRO A 329 -54.45 30.88 29.81
N LEU A 330 -55.62 30.35 29.38
CA LEU A 330 -56.21 29.14 29.95
C LEU A 330 -55.65 27.88 29.35
N ILE A 331 -54.95 27.95 28.23
CA ILE A 331 -54.28 26.81 27.62
C ILE A 331 -52.90 26.67 28.21
N LEU A 332 -52.78 25.78 29.19
CA LEU A 332 -51.51 25.41 29.81
C LEU A 332 -50.66 24.58 28.84
N GLN A 333 -49.36 24.78 28.82
CA GLN A 333 -48.40 24.13 27.95
C GLN A 333 -48.53 22.58 27.98
N ASN A 334 -48.90 21.99 29.10
CA ASN A 334 -49.03 20.55 29.27
C ASN A 334 -50.29 19.95 28.62
N VAL A 335 -51.34 20.77 28.39
CA VAL A 335 -52.59 20.28 27.73
C VAL A 335 -52.35 20.00 26.24
N ILE A 336 -51.40 20.73 25.63
CA ILE A 336 -51.06 20.56 24.21
C ILE A 336 -50.16 19.35 23.99
N THR A 337 -49.31 18.99 24.97
CA THR A 337 -48.39 17.84 24.88
C THR A 337 -49.10 16.49 25.05
N ASP A 338 -50.25 16.45 25.72
CA ASP A 338 -50.98 15.22 26.02
C ASP A 338 -52.10 14.90 25.01
N LEU A 339 -52.24 15.69 23.95
CA LEU A 339 -53.28 15.51 22.93
C LEU A 339 -53.05 14.23 22.11
N GLN A 340 -54.16 13.47 21.98
CA GLN A 340 -54.23 12.30 21.12
C GLN A 340 -54.95 12.64 19.81
N ASN A 341 -54.76 11.77 18.81
CA ASN A 341 -55.40 11.95 17.50
C ASN A 341 -56.91 11.87 17.64
N GLY A 342 -57.61 12.97 17.35
CA GLY A 342 -59.06 13.09 17.46
C GLY A 342 -59.54 13.98 18.60
N ASP A 343 -58.66 14.45 19.49
CA ASP A 343 -59.05 15.40 20.53
C ASP A 343 -59.39 16.78 19.96
N ILE A 344 -60.42 17.37 20.49
CA ILE A 344 -60.93 18.68 20.07
C ILE A 344 -60.57 19.71 21.15
N ILE A 345 -59.70 20.65 20.79
CA ILE A 345 -59.38 21.81 21.66
C ILE A 345 -60.33 22.95 21.32
N LYS A 346 -61.04 23.41 22.32
CA LYS A 346 -61.83 24.66 22.22
C LYS A 346 -60.98 25.85 22.59
N SER A 347 -60.48 26.57 21.59
CA SER A 347 -59.82 27.84 21.77
C SER A 347 -60.15 28.75 20.58
N GLU A 348 -60.44 30.03 20.87
CA GLU A 348 -60.76 31.02 19.84
C GLU A 348 -59.51 31.54 19.09
N ASP A 349 -58.28 31.30 19.62
CA ASP A 349 -57.03 31.84 19.09
C ASP A 349 -55.95 30.74 18.90
N LEU A 350 -56.39 29.52 18.58
CA LEU A 350 -55.46 28.42 18.29
C LEU A 350 -55.05 28.43 16.82
N SER A 351 -53.79 28.65 16.55
CA SER A 351 -53.25 28.62 15.18
C SER A 351 -52.04 27.69 15.09
N GLN A 352 -51.90 27.00 13.97
CA GLN A 352 -50.70 26.21 13.70
C GLN A 352 -49.57 27.13 13.22
N VAL A 353 -48.41 26.98 13.81
CA VAL A 353 -47.18 27.65 13.33
C VAL A 353 -46.68 26.90 12.11
N VAL A 354 -46.80 27.49 10.94
CA VAL A 354 -46.27 26.97 9.70
C VAL A 354 -44.81 27.38 9.62
N LEU A 355 -43.88 26.41 9.64
CA LEU A 355 -42.48 26.67 9.45
C LEU A 355 -42.20 26.94 7.96
N ARG A 356 -41.37 27.95 7.68
CA ARG A 356 -40.94 28.22 6.30
C ARG A 356 -40.00 27.16 5.82
N MET A 357 -40.37 26.48 4.74
CA MET A 357 -39.58 25.41 4.13
C MET A 357 -38.54 25.91 3.09
N ASP A 358 -38.59 27.19 2.74
CA ASP A 358 -37.72 27.78 1.70
C ASP A 358 -36.23 27.62 1.99
N ALA A 359 -35.83 27.52 3.27
CA ALA A 359 -34.45 27.27 3.68
C ALA A 359 -33.95 25.86 3.35
N PHE A 360 -34.84 24.88 3.23
CA PHE A 360 -34.46 23.49 2.94
C PHE A 360 -33.95 23.34 1.51
N ASP A 361 -34.57 24.01 0.55
CA ASP A 361 -34.13 23.98 -0.84
C ASP A 361 -32.71 24.53 -0.97
N GLN A 362 -32.38 25.58 -0.20
CA GLN A 362 -31.03 26.16 -0.15
C GLN A 362 -30.02 25.21 0.51
N LEU A 363 -30.41 24.52 1.59
CA LEU A 363 -29.56 23.52 2.25
C LEU A 363 -29.30 22.33 1.33
N ILE A 364 -30.31 21.85 0.60
CA ILE A 364 -30.16 20.77 -0.38
C ILE A 364 -29.26 21.21 -1.55
N ALA A 365 -29.41 22.44 -2.02
CA ALA A 365 -28.53 22.99 -3.06
C ALA A 365 -27.08 23.11 -2.59
N ASP A 366 -26.85 23.55 -1.33
CA ASP A 366 -25.50 23.62 -0.74
C ASP A 366 -24.91 22.20 -0.54
N TRP A 367 -25.74 21.24 -0.13
CA TRP A 367 -25.35 19.82 -0.05
C TRP A 367 -24.84 19.29 -1.39
N ASN A 368 -25.60 19.47 -2.46
CA ASN A 368 -25.22 19.03 -3.80
C ASN A 368 -23.93 19.71 -4.27
N ARG A 369 -23.77 21.02 -3.99
CA ARG A 369 -22.53 21.74 -4.29
C ARG A 369 -21.32 21.17 -3.55
N ILE A 370 -21.48 20.76 -2.29
CA ILE A 370 -20.40 20.12 -1.52
C ILE A 370 -20.00 18.80 -2.17
N LEU A 371 -20.96 17.99 -2.59
CA LEU A 371 -20.68 16.71 -3.28
C LEU A 371 -19.93 16.94 -4.60
N GLU A 372 -20.34 17.94 -5.39
CA GLU A 372 -19.66 18.30 -6.63
C GLU A 372 -18.23 18.77 -6.37
N LEU A 373 -18.00 19.65 -5.37
CA LEU A 373 -16.66 20.11 -4.99
C LEU A 373 -15.79 18.95 -4.50
N ALA A 374 -16.34 18.02 -3.72
CA ALA A 374 -15.61 16.85 -3.27
C ALA A 374 -15.21 15.95 -4.44
N ASN A 375 -16.10 15.76 -5.41
CA ASN A 375 -15.81 15.00 -6.63
C ASN A 375 -14.75 15.69 -7.50
N ASP A 376 -14.79 17.00 -7.61
CA ASP A 376 -13.79 17.77 -8.39
C ASP A 376 -12.41 17.75 -7.74
N LEU A 377 -12.32 17.89 -6.42
CA LEU A 377 -11.06 17.84 -5.68
C LEU A 377 -10.37 16.47 -5.75
N THR A 378 -11.15 15.39 -5.76
CA THR A 378 -10.64 14.01 -5.77
C THR A 378 -10.63 13.38 -7.15
N ASN A 379 -11.08 14.10 -8.20
CA ASN A 379 -11.32 13.55 -9.55
C ASN A 379 -12.26 12.34 -9.58
N SER A 380 -13.03 12.11 -8.53
CA SER A 380 -13.99 11.01 -8.41
C SER A 380 -15.32 11.37 -9.09
N ARG A 381 -15.27 11.76 -10.39
CA ARG A 381 -16.48 12.10 -11.14
C ARG A 381 -17.33 10.85 -11.43
N GLU A 382 -18.59 11.03 -11.74
CA GLU A 382 -19.57 9.98 -11.97
C GLU A 382 -19.08 8.87 -12.93
N ILE A 383 -18.34 9.24 -13.98
CA ILE A 383 -17.76 8.29 -14.95
C ILE A 383 -16.76 7.34 -14.29
N VAL A 384 -15.92 7.86 -13.39
CA VAL A 384 -14.93 7.07 -12.64
C VAL A 384 -15.62 6.14 -11.63
N GLN A 385 -16.76 6.55 -11.11
CA GLN A 385 -17.60 5.76 -10.19
C GLN A 385 -18.43 4.69 -10.92
N GLY A 386 -18.31 4.58 -12.24
CA GLY A 386 -19.03 3.59 -13.06
C GLY A 386 -20.46 3.99 -13.45
N VAL A 387 -20.82 5.26 -13.25
CA VAL A 387 -22.12 5.78 -13.72
C VAL A 387 -22.09 5.90 -15.24
N THR A 388 -23.03 5.26 -15.90
CA THR A 388 -23.16 5.30 -17.36
C THR A 388 -23.43 6.72 -17.85
N PRO A 389 -22.73 7.23 -18.86
CA PRO A 389 -23.02 8.53 -19.47
C PRO A 389 -24.46 8.63 -19.93
N ALA A 390 -24.99 9.85 -19.97
CA ALA A 390 -26.37 10.10 -20.41
C ALA A 390 -26.67 9.42 -21.75
N SER A 391 -27.89 8.87 -21.87
CA SER A 391 -28.36 8.24 -23.10
C SER A 391 -28.20 9.19 -24.30
N GLY A 392 -27.49 8.73 -25.33
CA GLY A 392 -27.20 9.52 -26.54
C GLY A 392 -25.76 10.08 -26.59
N THR A 393 -24.93 9.90 -25.57
CA THR A 393 -23.50 10.28 -25.65
C THR A 393 -22.77 9.39 -26.67
N PRO A 394 -22.07 9.95 -27.67
CA PRO A 394 -21.33 9.15 -28.63
C PRO A 394 -20.25 8.29 -27.95
N LEU A 395 -20.08 7.05 -28.39
CA LEU A 395 -19.14 6.10 -27.80
C LEU A 395 -17.72 6.66 -27.71
N GLY A 396 -17.26 7.34 -28.76
CA GLY A 396 -15.92 7.97 -28.79
C GLY A 396 -15.74 9.08 -27.73
N THR A 397 -16.79 9.86 -27.46
CA THR A 397 -16.77 10.89 -26.40
C THR A 397 -16.72 10.23 -25.02
N SER A 398 -17.49 9.18 -24.79
CA SER A 398 -17.47 8.41 -23.54
C SER A 398 -16.10 7.77 -23.28
N GLN A 399 -15.46 7.22 -24.31
CA GLN A 399 -14.11 6.65 -24.23
C GLN A 399 -13.06 7.71 -23.91
N LEU A 400 -13.11 8.88 -24.57
CA LEU A 400 -12.19 9.99 -24.30
C LEU A 400 -12.35 10.56 -22.89
N LEU A 401 -13.58 10.66 -22.41
CA LEU A 401 -13.87 11.12 -21.04
C LEU A 401 -13.31 10.13 -20.01
N ASN A 402 -13.50 8.83 -20.25
CA ASN A 402 -12.98 7.78 -19.37
C ASN A 402 -11.43 7.78 -19.33
N GLN A 403 -10.78 7.86 -20.49
CA GLN A 403 -9.32 7.96 -20.60
C GLN A 403 -8.76 9.21 -19.89
N ASN A 404 -9.42 10.35 -20.03
CA ASN A 404 -8.95 11.59 -19.38
C ASN A 404 -9.19 11.57 -17.86
N ALA A 405 -10.27 10.95 -17.40
CA ALA A 405 -10.57 10.81 -15.99
C ALA A 405 -9.55 9.88 -15.28
N GLY A 406 -9.04 8.86 -15.97
CA GLY A 406 -8.06 7.91 -15.45
C GLY A 406 -6.64 8.47 -15.26
N LYS A 407 -6.25 9.52 -15.98
CA LYS A 407 -4.85 10.02 -15.99
C LYS A 407 -4.27 10.41 -14.63
N LEU A 408 -5.08 10.92 -13.71
CA LEU A 408 -4.60 11.23 -12.37
C LEU A 408 -4.28 9.96 -11.59
N PHE A 409 -5.15 8.96 -11.70
CA PHE A 409 -4.95 7.67 -11.04
C PHE A 409 -3.75 6.92 -11.61
N ASP A 410 -3.52 6.99 -12.92
CA ASP A 410 -2.32 6.44 -13.56
C ASP A 410 -1.06 7.11 -13.00
N PHE A 411 -1.06 8.43 -12.85
CA PHE A 411 0.05 9.15 -12.25
C PHE A 411 0.29 8.78 -10.78
N ILE A 412 -0.76 8.61 -9.96
CA ILE A 412 -0.63 8.18 -8.56
C ILE A 412 -0.11 6.74 -8.52
N ARG A 413 -0.59 5.88 -9.41
CA ARG A 413 -0.14 4.50 -9.56
C ARG A 413 1.35 4.42 -9.90
N GLU A 414 1.82 5.21 -10.87
CA GLU A 414 3.25 5.31 -11.20
C GLU A 414 4.08 5.75 -9.99
N LYS A 415 3.61 6.76 -9.26
CA LYS A 415 4.27 7.21 -8.02
C LYS A 415 4.33 6.12 -6.96
N PHE A 416 3.31 5.27 -6.85
CA PHE A 416 3.26 4.16 -5.91
C PHE A 416 4.19 3.02 -6.32
N ALA A 417 4.28 2.73 -7.63
CA ALA A 417 5.12 1.67 -8.17
C ALA A 417 6.62 1.87 -7.90
N ILE A 418 7.09 3.13 -7.83
CA ILE A 418 8.52 3.44 -7.62
C ILE A 418 9.01 2.94 -6.26
N PRO A 419 8.50 3.41 -5.09
CA PRO A 419 8.95 2.93 -3.80
C PRO A 419 8.66 1.44 -3.62
N PHE A 420 7.59 0.95 -4.23
CA PHE A 420 7.22 -0.46 -4.17
C PHE A 420 8.25 -1.35 -4.87
N SER A 421 8.70 -0.96 -6.06
CA SER A 421 9.79 -1.66 -6.75
C SER A 421 11.10 -1.64 -5.94
N GLU A 422 11.42 -0.51 -5.30
CA GLU A 422 12.60 -0.40 -4.45
C GLU A 422 12.52 -1.28 -3.18
N ILE A 423 11.32 -1.47 -2.60
CA ILE A 423 11.10 -2.38 -1.47
C ILE A 423 11.45 -3.81 -1.89
N PHE A 424 10.92 -4.26 -3.02
CA PHE A 424 11.23 -5.60 -3.50
C PHE A 424 12.72 -5.74 -3.85
N GLU A 425 13.32 -4.77 -4.54
CA GLU A 425 14.73 -4.81 -4.93
C GLU A 425 15.68 -4.81 -3.74
N LYS A 426 15.40 -3.99 -2.70
CA LYS A 426 16.33 -3.78 -1.58
C LYS A 426 16.00 -4.61 -0.35
N PHE A 427 14.73 -4.94 -0.10
CA PHE A 427 14.30 -5.60 1.13
C PHE A 427 13.97 -7.08 0.91
N VAL A 428 13.24 -7.41 -0.16
CA VAL A 428 12.71 -8.76 -0.39
C VAL A 428 13.70 -9.65 -1.14
N ILE A 429 14.11 -9.24 -2.34
CA ILE A 429 14.92 -10.09 -3.22
C ILE A 429 16.25 -10.52 -2.60
N PRO A 430 17.02 -9.65 -1.90
CA PRO A 430 18.26 -10.08 -1.29
C PRO A 430 18.07 -11.20 -0.25
N GLU A 431 16.96 -11.18 0.48
CA GLU A 431 16.63 -12.24 1.43
C GLU A 431 16.19 -13.52 0.71
N LEU A 432 15.32 -13.42 -0.32
CA LEU A 432 14.91 -14.56 -1.13
C LEU A 432 16.11 -15.28 -1.79
N ILE A 433 17.09 -14.51 -2.29
CA ILE A 433 18.29 -15.07 -2.89
C ILE A 433 19.18 -15.77 -1.86
N LYS A 434 19.32 -15.24 -0.64
CA LYS A 434 20.05 -15.88 0.45
C LYS A 434 19.47 -17.22 0.84
N ASP A 435 18.15 -17.32 0.83
CA ASP A 435 17.42 -18.53 1.22
C ASP A 435 17.42 -19.60 0.12
N LEU A 436 17.75 -19.24 -1.15
CA LEU A 436 17.83 -20.18 -2.25
C LEU A 436 18.98 -21.18 -2.05
N LYS A 437 18.65 -22.40 -1.63
CA LYS A 437 19.55 -23.55 -1.57
C LYS A 437 19.40 -24.38 -2.85
N GLY A 438 20.46 -25.09 -3.25
CA GLY A 438 20.43 -25.89 -4.47
C GLY A 438 19.27 -26.89 -4.57
N GLN A 439 18.86 -27.50 -3.44
CA GLN A 439 17.68 -28.37 -3.38
C GLN A 439 16.37 -27.64 -3.64
N GLU A 440 16.27 -26.40 -3.19
CA GLU A 440 15.07 -25.56 -3.37
C GLU A 440 14.94 -25.10 -4.82
N ILE A 441 16.05 -24.80 -5.48
CA ILE A 441 16.06 -24.49 -6.92
C ILE A 441 15.52 -25.68 -7.71
N LEU A 442 15.94 -26.89 -7.39
CA LEU A 442 15.44 -28.11 -8.03
C LEU A 442 13.95 -28.34 -7.74
N ARG A 443 13.46 -28.00 -6.55
CA ARG A 443 12.03 -28.07 -6.21
C ARG A 443 11.20 -27.06 -7.01
N LEU A 444 11.68 -25.84 -7.13
CA LEU A 444 11.02 -24.78 -7.89
C LEU A 444 10.98 -25.05 -9.39
N THR A 445 12.00 -25.75 -9.91
CA THR A 445 12.07 -26.15 -11.32
C THR A 445 11.45 -27.53 -11.58
N GLY A 446 10.61 -28.04 -10.70
CA GLY A 446 10.07 -29.42 -10.68
C GLY A 446 9.32 -29.91 -11.92
N ASP A 447 9.18 -29.08 -12.96
CA ASP A 447 8.72 -29.46 -14.29
C ASP A 447 9.91 -29.93 -15.15
N SER A 448 9.77 -31.06 -15.84
CA SER A 448 10.82 -31.66 -16.68
C SER A 448 11.32 -30.72 -17.78
N ASP A 449 10.43 -29.90 -18.34
CA ASP A 449 10.75 -28.94 -19.39
C ASP A 449 11.55 -27.75 -18.85
N MET A 450 11.20 -27.25 -17.67
CA MET A 450 11.97 -26.20 -16.99
C MET A 450 13.33 -26.71 -16.55
N LEU A 451 13.41 -27.92 -16.01
CA LEU A 451 14.67 -28.56 -15.65
C LEU A 451 15.56 -28.76 -16.88
N GLY A 452 14.98 -29.12 -18.02
CA GLY A 452 15.68 -29.23 -19.30
C GLY A 452 16.26 -27.87 -19.76
N ARG A 453 15.49 -26.79 -19.67
CA ARG A 453 15.95 -25.42 -19.96
C ARG A 453 17.05 -24.98 -18.99
N LEU A 454 16.91 -25.27 -17.70
CA LEU A 454 17.93 -25.01 -16.69
C LEU A 454 19.27 -25.66 -17.08
N HIS A 455 19.26 -26.93 -17.45
CA HIS A 455 20.47 -27.64 -17.87
C HIS A 455 21.13 -26.99 -19.09
N ILE A 456 20.35 -26.63 -20.10
CA ILE A 456 20.86 -26.01 -21.32
C ILE A 456 21.50 -24.67 -21.02
N LEU A 457 20.85 -23.81 -20.24
CA LEU A 457 21.36 -22.48 -19.88
C LEU A 457 22.62 -22.57 -19.03
N LEU A 458 22.68 -23.50 -18.07
CA LEU A 458 23.89 -23.75 -17.27
C LEU A 458 25.08 -24.21 -18.12
N VAL A 459 24.82 -25.02 -19.13
CA VAL A 459 25.85 -25.50 -20.07
C VAL A 459 26.33 -24.35 -20.93
N GLU A 460 25.43 -23.49 -21.41
CA GLU A 460 25.79 -22.30 -22.19
C GLU A 460 26.58 -21.29 -21.36
N ASP A 461 26.16 -21.01 -20.14
CA ASP A 461 26.90 -20.14 -19.23
C ASP A 461 28.30 -20.69 -18.94
N TRP A 462 28.41 -21.98 -18.60
CA TRP A 462 29.69 -22.65 -18.42
C TRP A 462 30.58 -22.52 -19.66
N TYR A 463 29.99 -22.74 -20.84
CA TYR A 463 30.75 -22.65 -22.09
C TYR A 463 31.25 -21.22 -22.35
N MET A 464 30.42 -20.22 -22.14
CA MET A 464 30.80 -18.80 -22.31
C MET A 464 31.88 -18.36 -21.30
N GLN A 465 31.77 -18.78 -20.05
CA GLN A 465 32.78 -18.47 -19.02
C GLN A 465 34.13 -19.14 -19.30
N ASN A 466 34.14 -20.29 -19.92
CA ASN A 466 35.37 -21.04 -20.20
C ASN A 466 35.88 -20.83 -21.63
N LEU A 467 35.20 -20.08 -22.47
CA LEU A 467 35.57 -19.89 -23.88
C LEU A 467 37.00 -19.36 -24.07
N ALA A 468 37.50 -18.52 -23.15
CA ALA A 468 38.84 -17.98 -23.19
C ALA A 468 39.94 -18.99 -22.77
N ILE A 469 39.56 -20.06 -22.06
CA ILE A 469 40.46 -21.08 -21.54
C ILE A 469 40.48 -22.32 -22.43
N LEU A 470 39.35 -22.54 -23.16
CA LEU A 470 39.26 -23.67 -24.09
C LEU A 470 40.16 -23.46 -25.30
N PRO A 471 40.81 -24.51 -25.79
CA PRO A 471 41.64 -24.40 -27.02
C PRO A 471 40.75 -24.02 -28.20
N PRO A 472 41.33 -23.34 -29.21
CA PRO A 472 40.57 -23.00 -30.42
C PRO A 472 39.92 -24.24 -31.05
N HIS A 473 38.61 -24.22 -31.21
CA HIS A 473 37.85 -25.39 -31.66
C HIS A 473 36.77 -25.00 -32.68
N THR A 474 36.37 -25.97 -33.50
CA THR A 474 35.30 -25.82 -34.47
C THR A 474 33.92 -25.89 -33.79
N ASN A 475 32.88 -25.47 -34.52
CA ASN A 475 31.51 -25.54 -34.02
C ASN A 475 31.07 -26.98 -33.65
N GLU A 476 31.56 -27.98 -34.34
CA GLU A 476 31.28 -29.40 -34.05
C GLU A 476 31.84 -29.82 -32.69
N ILE A 477 33.08 -29.41 -32.37
CA ILE A 477 33.71 -29.66 -31.09
C ILE A 477 32.99 -28.88 -29.96
N ALA A 478 32.53 -27.67 -30.27
CA ALA A 478 31.74 -26.88 -29.31
C ALA A 478 30.41 -27.60 -28.92
N VAL A 479 29.72 -28.21 -29.88
CA VAL A 479 28.51 -28.98 -29.60
C VAL A 479 28.82 -30.21 -28.75
N THR A 480 29.87 -30.94 -29.07
CA THR A 480 30.27 -32.13 -28.30
C THR A 480 30.63 -31.79 -26.85
N LEU A 481 31.39 -30.69 -26.64
CA LEU A 481 31.74 -30.19 -25.31
C LEU A 481 30.50 -29.81 -24.49
N LYS A 482 29.51 -29.18 -25.12
CA LYS A 482 28.23 -28.83 -24.47
C LYS A 482 27.43 -30.09 -24.12
N GLU A 483 27.40 -31.08 -25.00
CA GLU A 483 26.71 -32.37 -24.75
C GLU A 483 27.36 -33.16 -23.62
N ASP A 484 28.69 -33.23 -23.57
CA ASP A 484 29.42 -33.90 -22.49
C ASP A 484 29.15 -33.21 -21.14
N LYS A 485 29.16 -31.85 -21.13
CA LYS A 485 28.85 -31.11 -19.92
C LYS A 485 27.39 -31.27 -19.49
N LEU A 486 26.48 -31.33 -20.42
CA LEU A 486 25.06 -31.60 -20.15
C LEU A 486 24.87 -32.97 -19.50
N LYS A 487 25.56 -33.99 -20.01
CA LYS A 487 25.54 -35.34 -19.46
C LYS A 487 26.13 -35.38 -18.05
N GLU A 488 27.26 -34.71 -17.83
CA GLU A 488 27.88 -34.59 -16.51
C GLU A 488 26.92 -33.94 -15.48
N LEU A 489 26.24 -32.83 -15.85
CA LEU A 489 25.28 -32.17 -14.96
C LEU A 489 24.05 -33.00 -14.65
N LYS A 490 23.58 -33.84 -15.60
CA LYS A 490 22.46 -34.76 -15.40
C LYS A 490 22.82 -35.94 -14.49
N GLU A 491 24.06 -36.42 -14.59
CA GLU A 491 24.54 -37.56 -13.81
C GLU A 491 24.98 -37.18 -12.38
N ARG A 492 25.32 -35.91 -12.15
CA ARG A 492 25.86 -35.40 -10.86
C ARG A 492 25.06 -34.23 -10.31
N PRO A 493 24.02 -34.48 -9.52
CA PRO A 493 23.17 -33.43 -8.93
C PRO A 493 23.95 -32.42 -8.08
N GLU A 494 25.07 -32.82 -7.47
CA GLU A 494 25.90 -31.92 -6.66
C GLU A 494 26.58 -30.82 -7.49
N LEU A 495 27.00 -31.17 -8.72
CA LEU A 495 27.57 -30.18 -9.64
C LEU A 495 26.51 -29.22 -10.16
N LEU A 496 25.30 -29.71 -10.40
CA LEU A 496 24.14 -28.88 -10.76
C LEU A 496 23.85 -27.86 -9.65
N MET A 497 23.79 -28.30 -8.39
CA MET A 497 23.57 -27.43 -7.24
C MET A 497 24.65 -26.38 -7.06
N LYS A 498 25.92 -26.73 -7.33
CA LYS A 498 27.05 -25.78 -7.27
C LYS A 498 26.99 -24.76 -8.40
N ALA A 499 26.73 -25.20 -9.62
CA ALA A 499 26.63 -24.34 -10.79
C ALA A 499 25.47 -23.35 -10.65
N THR A 500 24.29 -23.76 -10.15
CA THR A 500 23.16 -22.87 -9.90
C THR A 500 23.46 -21.83 -8.84
N LYS A 501 24.20 -22.19 -7.79
CA LYS A 501 24.61 -21.23 -6.75
C LYS A 501 25.62 -20.19 -7.26
N ASP A 502 26.47 -20.58 -8.20
CA ASP A 502 27.45 -19.67 -8.80
C ASP A 502 26.80 -18.67 -9.77
N LEU A 503 25.68 -19.01 -10.42
CA LEU A 503 24.88 -18.11 -11.27
C LEU A 503 24.36 -16.87 -10.53
N PHE A 504 24.03 -17.02 -9.25
CA PHE A 504 23.54 -15.90 -8.43
C PHE A 504 24.69 -14.97 -7.96
N LYS A 505 25.95 -15.34 -8.19
CA LYS A 505 27.09 -14.47 -7.90
C LYS A 505 27.15 -13.34 -8.92
N GLY A 506 26.88 -12.10 -8.46
CA GLY A 506 26.86 -10.93 -9.32
C GLY A 506 25.54 -10.68 -10.05
N PHE A 507 24.49 -11.46 -9.76
CA PHE A 507 23.14 -11.17 -10.20
C PHE A 507 22.66 -9.84 -9.62
N LYS A 508 22.25 -8.92 -10.50
CA LYS A 508 21.64 -7.64 -10.14
C LYS A 508 20.23 -7.59 -10.68
N PRO A 509 19.25 -7.99 -9.88
CA PRO A 509 17.86 -7.96 -10.30
C PRO A 509 17.36 -6.53 -10.42
N HIS A 510 16.54 -6.28 -11.42
CA HIS A 510 15.68 -5.12 -11.50
C HIS A 510 14.24 -5.60 -11.42
N ILE A 511 13.40 -4.83 -10.73
CA ILE A 511 11.98 -5.13 -10.67
C ILE A 511 11.26 -4.26 -11.67
N SER A 512 10.44 -4.91 -12.49
CA SER A 512 9.39 -4.26 -13.22
C SER A 512 8.08 -4.53 -12.50
N VAL A 513 7.51 -3.48 -11.92
CA VAL A 513 6.08 -3.47 -11.62
C VAL A 513 5.42 -3.01 -12.90
N VAL A 514 4.89 -3.95 -13.66
CA VAL A 514 4.13 -3.61 -14.86
C VAL A 514 2.83 -2.97 -14.39
N ILE A 515 2.72 -1.67 -14.60
CA ILE A 515 1.52 -0.91 -14.29
C ILE A 515 0.46 -1.29 -15.34
N THR A 516 -0.25 -2.38 -15.10
CA THR A 516 -1.41 -2.78 -15.89
C THR A 516 -2.65 -1.96 -15.51
N GLY A 517 -2.48 -0.64 -15.46
CA GLY A 517 -3.59 0.31 -15.34
C GLY A 517 -4.22 0.65 -16.69
N GLU A 518 -3.64 0.25 -17.77
CA GLU A 518 -4.45 -0.07 -18.92
C GLU A 518 -5.34 -1.25 -18.49
N GLN A 519 -6.63 -1.04 -18.40
CA GLN A 519 -7.52 -2.03 -18.97
C GLN A 519 -6.97 -2.24 -20.37
N VAL A 520 -5.95 -3.06 -20.46
CA VAL A 520 -5.55 -3.69 -21.71
C VAL A 520 -6.89 -4.27 -22.10
N ASN A 521 -7.48 -3.68 -23.11
CA ASN A 521 -8.67 -4.25 -23.70
C ASN A 521 -8.15 -5.57 -24.26
N LEU A 522 -8.05 -6.55 -23.33
CA LEU A 522 -7.45 -7.86 -23.56
C LEU A 522 -8.06 -8.43 -24.84
N ASP A 523 -9.34 -8.07 -25.07
CA ASP A 523 -10.06 -8.42 -26.28
C ASP A 523 -9.58 -7.61 -27.51
N ALA A 524 -9.24 -6.33 -27.37
CA ALA A 524 -8.67 -5.55 -28.49
C ALA A 524 -7.24 -5.97 -28.83
N ASP A 525 -6.42 -6.22 -27.81
CA ASP A 525 -5.06 -6.76 -27.97
C ASP A 525 -5.08 -8.17 -28.57
N LEU A 526 -5.99 -9.02 -28.11
CA LEU A 526 -6.21 -10.35 -28.68
C LEU A 526 -6.70 -10.28 -30.12
N GLN A 527 -7.64 -9.38 -30.44
CA GLN A 527 -8.09 -9.14 -31.80
C GLN A 527 -6.95 -8.65 -32.69
N THR A 528 -6.10 -7.76 -32.18
CA THR A 528 -4.93 -7.24 -32.88
C THR A 528 -3.89 -8.34 -33.10
N LEU A 529 -3.54 -9.14 -32.09
CA LEU A 529 -2.63 -10.28 -32.19
C LEU A 529 -3.18 -11.35 -33.14
N MET A 530 -4.47 -11.65 -33.07
CA MET A 530 -5.13 -12.60 -33.96
C MET A 530 -5.18 -12.05 -35.42
N GLY A 531 -5.39 -10.75 -35.57
CA GLY A 531 -5.30 -10.07 -36.87
C GLY A 531 -3.90 -10.16 -37.48
N PHE A 532 -2.85 -9.92 -36.69
CA PHE A 532 -1.47 -10.12 -37.18
C PHE A 532 -1.15 -11.58 -37.46
N ALA A 533 -1.61 -12.52 -36.62
CA ALA A 533 -1.43 -13.94 -36.86
C ALA A 533 -2.11 -14.44 -38.14
N GLN A 534 -3.21 -13.80 -38.58
CA GLN A 534 -3.87 -14.11 -39.84
C GLN A 534 -3.10 -13.58 -41.06
N LEU A 535 -2.37 -12.47 -40.90
CA LEU A 535 -1.58 -11.83 -41.94
C LEU A 535 -0.16 -12.43 -42.08
N GLU A 536 0.34 -13.08 -41.02
CA GLU A 536 1.69 -13.67 -40.98
C GLU A 536 1.75 -14.92 -41.88
N GLN A 537 2.69 -14.95 -42.81
CA GLN A 537 2.90 -16.05 -43.76
C GLN A 537 3.82 -17.15 -43.21
N ASP A 538 4.67 -16.82 -42.22
CA ASP A 538 5.55 -17.80 -41.59
C ASP A 538 4.76 -18.64 -40.56
N PRO A 539 4.62 -19.95 -40.77
CA PRO A 539 3.84 -20.82 -39.87
C PRO A 539 4.40 -20.87 -38.44
N VAL A 540 5.71 -20.71 -38.26
CA VAL A 540 6.34 -20.75 -36.92
C VAL A 540 6.00 -19.48 -36.14
N ARG A 541 6.12 -18.31 -36.77
CA ARG A 541 5.75 -17.04 -36.16
C ARG A 541 4.26 -16.93 -35.87
N ARG A 542 3.44 -17.43 -36.81
CA ARG A 542 1.99 -17.49 -36.63
C ARG A 542 1.59 -18.33 -35.42
N THR A 543 2.18 -19.50 -35.24
CA THR A 543 1.92 -20.37 -34.08
C THR A 543 2.38 -19.69 -32.80
N ALA A 544 3.55 -19.06 -32.78
CA ALA A 544 4.05 -18.34 -31.62
C ALA A 544 3.14 -17.14 -31.20
N MET A 545 2.57 -16.42 -32.17
CA MET A 545 1.60 -15.34 -31.90
C MET A 545 0.29 -15.87 -31.31
N ILE A 546 -0.19 -17.02 -31.80
CA ILE A 546 -1.40 -17.67 -31.29
C ILE A 546 -1.14 -18.18 -29.86
N GLU A 547 0.00 -18.79 -29.61
CA GLU A 547 0.40 -19.23 -28.26
C GLU A 547 0.54 -18.06 -27.29
N LEU A 548 1.09 -16.93 -27.73
CA LEU A 548 1.18 -15.71 -26.94
C LEU A 548 -0.20 -15.15 -26.61
N ALA A 549 -1.13 -15.16 -27.57
CA ALA A 549 -2.51 -14.73 -27.37
C ALA A 549 -3.24 -15.64 -26.36
N MET A 550 -3.04 -16.95 -26.44
CA MET A 550 -3.62 -17.92 -25.49
C MET A 550 -3.05 -17.74 -24.08
N LYS A 551 -1.73 -17.55 -23.95
CA LYS A 551 -1.09 -17.26 -22.64
C LYS A 551 -1.60 -15.97 -22.03
N LYS A 552 -1.79 -14.92 -22.79
CA LYS A 552 -2.40 -13.66 -22.31
C LYS A 552 -3.83 -13.86 -21.81
N LYS A 553 -4.56 -14.81 -22.37
CA LYS A 553 -5.93 -15.16 -21.91
C LYS A 553 -5.95 -16.14 -20.73
N GLY A 554 -4.78 -16.53 -20.22
CA GLY A 554 -4.66 -17.48 -19.10
C GLY A 554 -4.93 -18.94 -19.48
N ILE A 555 -4.94 -19.26 -20.79
CA ILE A 555 -5.09 -20.63 -21.29
C ILE A 555 -3.72 -21.28 -21.30
N ASP A 556 -3.56 -22.35 -20.53
CA ASP A 556 -2.34 -23.14 -20.53
C ASP A 556 -2.20 -23.90 -21.86
N VAL A 557 -1.26 -23.45 -22.69
CA VAL A 557 -0.97 -24.05 -23.99
C VAL A 557 -0.46 -25.49 -23.87
N GLY A 558 0.17 -25.85 -22.72
CA GLY A 558 0.65 -27.20 -22.42
C GLY A 558 -0.48 -28.21 -22.21
N SER A 559 -1.68 -27.75 -21.88
CA SER A 559 -2.85 -28.62 -21.69
C SER A 559 -3.60 -28.96 -22.99
N LEU A 560 -3.24 -28.32 -24.11
CA LEU A 560 -3.87 -28.59 -25.40
C LEU A 560 -3.29 -29.85 -26.04
N PRO A 561 -4.13 -30.76 -26.60
CA PRO A 561 -3.65 -31.95 -27.27
C PRO A 561 -2.76 -31.56 -28.45
N LYS A 562 -1.52 -32.09 -28.47
CA LYS A 562 -0.59 -31.90 -29.58
C LYS A 562 -1.23 -32.54 -30.82
N SER A 563 -1.47 -31.75 -31.86
CA SER A 563 -1.95 -32.27 -33.15
C SER A 563 -0.88 -33.19 -33.76
N ASP A 564 -1.29 -34.39 -34.16
CA ASP A 564 -0.42 -35.38 -34.79
C ASP A 564 0.15 -34.81 -36.10
N PRO A 565 1.49 -34.78 -36.28
CA PRO A 565 2.11 -34.21 -37.49
C PRO A 565 1.60 -34.82 -38.81
N GLN A 566 1.08 -36.04 -38.77
CA GLN A 566 0.54 -36.73 -39.93
C GLN A 566 -0.85 -36.19 -40.35
N GLN A 567 -1.67 -35.70 -39.44
CA GLN A 567 -2.98 -35.13 -39.77
C GLN A 567 -2.84 -33.73 -40.41
N VAL A 568 -1.83 -32.97 -40.01
CA VAL A 568 -1.58 -31.61 -40.58
C VAL A 568 -1.11 -31.70 -42.00
N GLN A 569 -0.30 -32.71 -42.38
CA GLN A 569 0.14 -32.91 -43.75
C GLN A 569 -1.00 -33.37 -44.68
N GLN A 570 -1.96 -34.14 -44.20
CA GLN A 570 -3.11 -34.56 -44.99
C GLN A 570 -4.09 -33.41 -45.27
N GLN A 571 -4.27 -32.49 -44.33
CA GLN A 571 -5.11 -31.32 -44.56
C GLN A 571 -4.49 -30.28 -45.49
N GLN A 572 -3.16 -30.15 -45.52
CA GLN A 572 -2.46 -29.27 -46.47
C GLN A 572 -2.50 -29.77 -47.92
N GLN A 573 -2.55 -31.10 -48.12
CA GLN A 573 -2.70 -31.67 -49.44
C GLN A 573 -4.11 -31.54 -50.03
N GLN A 574 -5.14 -31.41 -49.21
CA GLN A 574 -6.52 -31.19 -49.64
C GLN A 574 -6.88 -29.75 -50.01
N GLN A 575 -6.02 -28.78 -49.69
CA GLN A 575 -6.25 -27.36 -49.98
C GLN A 575 -5.53 -26.84 -51.25
N GLN A 576 -4.95 -27.72 -52.06
CA GLN A 576 -4.44 -27.27 -53.37
C GLN A 576 -5.62 -26.99 -54.33
N PRO A 577 -5.68 -25.79 -54.94
CA PRO A 577 -6.78 -25.46 -55.83
C PRO A 577 -6.73 -26.35 -57.08
N VAL A 578 -7.84 -27.06 -57.31
CA VAL A 578 -8.06 -27.79 -58.57
C VAL A 578 -7.93 -26.83 -59.76
N LYS A 579 -6.87 -26.98 -60.54
CA LYS A 579 -6.75 -26.30 -61.83
C LYS A 579 -7.95 -26.69 -62.71
N LYS A 580 -8.84 -25.73 -62.97
CA LYS A 580 -9.88 -25.85 -63.98
C LYS A 580 -9.19 -25.84 -65.37
N GLU A 581 -9.11 -26.99 -65.99
CA GLU A 581 -8.85 -27.07 -67.41
C GLU A 581 -9.99 -26.41 -68.23
N ASN A 582 -9.67 -25.32 -68.84
CA ASN A 582 -10.54 -24.72 -69.88
C ASN A 582 -10.55 -25.62 -71.08
N ASN A 583 -11.61 -26.34 -71.31
CA ASN A 583 -11.92 -26.91 -72.61
C ASN A 583 -12.80 -25.92 -73.37
N GLU A 584 -12.16 -25.08 -74.18
CA GLU A 584 -12.79 -24.48 -75.34
C GLU A 584 -13.09 -25.58 -76.36
N LYS A 585 -14.34 -25.83 -76.63
CA LYS A 585 -14.83 -26.28 -77.96
C LYS A 585 -16.23 -25.73 -78.23
N ARG A 586 -16.25 -24.78 -79.16
CA ARG A 586 -17.13 -24.62 -80.31
C ARG A 586 -18.53 -25.28 -80.25
N ASN A 587 -19.57 -24.51 -80.19
CA ASN A 587 -20.46 -24.18 -81.34
C ASN A 587 -21.45 -23.10 -80.92
#